data_93cd921d643100b65c13cde7dec368a8
#
_entry.id   93cd921d643100b65c13cde7dec368a8
#
_cell.length_a   1.000
_cell.length_b   1.000
_cell.length_c   1.000
_cell.angle_alpha   90.00
_cell.angle_beta   90.00
_cell.angle_gamma   90.00
#
_symmetry.space_group_name_H-M   'P 1'
#
loop_
_entity.id
_entity.type
_entity.pdbx_description
1 polymer ?
#
loop_
_entity_poly.entity_id
_entity_poly.type
_entity_poly.pdbx_seq_one_letter_code
_entity_poly.pdbx_strand_id
1 'polypeptide(L)'
;MVAKDSTSKWALPKSGSEREYTWDPWGRTGVTHDNCYDYAFGSFSNNRVTKSVPGASKNISSNNLTFRTCDGIVKRVLADNPGKVFHMKNPNARARPGFFKVMCFVAPSNDFGNSTGDFHWYVQMGSVRYKTVPGDTVEGLAKLFHVRSAVIRAAAARTRRPLTNSDGKIATNNTNVKRPATKVGTRLTPGRILRFPANLWAHKQGHASGPLLIDASGKTIVDPRKSNRKWHPGFHYTKFCAAYQVQRGAVRTGNNRNGNAVKNVNSPLKVSVRNAQNVARQVNNSKR
;
A
#
# COMPACT_ATOMS: atom_id res chain seq x y z
N MET A 1 -19.56 -12.31 13.82
CA MET A 1 -18.97 -11.05 14.37
C MET A 1 -17.60 -10.84 13.74
N VAL A 2 -17.41 -9.77 12.96
CA VAL A 2 -16.09 -9.43 12.40
C VAL A 2 -15.30 -8.79 13.54
N ALA A 3 -14.23 -9.44 13.97
CA ALA A 3 -13.33 -8.91 15.00
C ALA A 3 -12.81 -7.52 14.55
N LYS A 4 -12.82 -6.54 15.44
CA LYS A 4 -12.15 -5.26 15.22
C LYS A 4 -10.63 -5.51 15.19
N ASP A 5 -10.06 -5.65 14.00
CA ASP A 5 -8.63 -5.96 13.80
C ASP A 5 -7.70 -4.77 14.10
N SER A 6 -8.24 -3.55 14.10
CA SER A 6 -7.47 -2.32 14.32
C SER A 6 -7.81 -1.69 15.66
N THR A 7 -6.78 -1.23 16.37
CA THR A 7 -6.91 -0.45 17.61
C THR A 7 -7.09 1.05 17.35
N SER A 8 -6.95 1.50 16.10
CA SER A 8 -7.09 2.91 15.75
C SER A 8 -8.56 3.33 15.69
N LYS A 9 -8.92 4.39 16.40
CA LYS A 9 -10.24 5.01 16.32
C LYS A 9 -10.58 5.62 14.93
N TRP A 10 -9.59 5.78 14.08
CA TRP A 10 -9.74 6.35 12.73
C TRP A 10 -9.88 5.29 11.64
N ALA A 11 -9.76 4.02 11.99
CA ALA A 11 -9.80 2.93 11.02
C ALA A 11 -11.17 2.84 10.34
N LEU A 12 -11.18 2.93 9.02
CA LEU A 12 -12.39 2.84 8.21
C LEU A 12 -12.86 1.38 8.08
N PRO A 13 -14.18 1.13 7.96
CA PRO A 13 -14.70 -0.23 7.87
C PRO A 13 -14.21 -0.94 6.61
N LYS A 14 -13.81 -2.21 6.77
CA LYS A 14 -13.38 -3.12 5.70
C LYS A 14 -14.58 -3.89 5.13
N SER A 15 -14.51 -4.21 3.83
CA SER A 15 -15.49 -5.09 3.16
C SER A 15 -15.24 -6.56 3.44
N GLY A 16 -13.99 -6.92 3.71
CA GLY A 16 -13.47 -8.29 3.74
C GLY A 16 -12.83 -8.71 2.42
N SER A 17 -12.89 -7.86 1.39
CA SER A 17 -12.31 -8.13 0.05
C SER A 17 -11.06 -7.30 -0.23
N GLU A 18 -10.52 -6.64 0.79
CA GLU A 18 -9.28 -5.87 0.68
C GLU A 18 -8.11 -6.77 0.30
N ARG A 19 -7.14 -6.18 -0.41
CA ARG A 19 -5.90 -6.87 -0.78
C ARG A 19 -4.98 -7.03 0.44
N GLU A 20 -4.07 -7.99 0.33
CA GLU A 20 -2.92 -8.10 1.22
C GLU A 20 -1.86 -7.08 0.79
N TYR A 21 -1.29 -6.35 1.75
CA TYR A 21 -0.10 -5.57 1.50
C TYR A 21 1.10 -6.50 1.32
N THR A 22 1.74 -6.39 0.15
CA THR A 22 2.98 -7.09 -0.18
C THR A 22 3.94 -6.12 -0.87
N TRP A 23 5.25 -6.34 -0.72
CA TRP A 23 6.25 -5.58 -1.44
C TRP A 23 6.36 -6.00 -2.90
N ASP A 24 6.51 -7.30 -3.13
CA ASP A 24 6.58 -7.85 -4.47
C ASP A 24 5.18 -8.03 -5.09
N PRO A 25 5.05 -7.84 -6.40
CA PRO A 25 6.08 -7.48 -7.39
C PRO A 25 6.32 -5.97 -7.51
N TRP A 26 5.51 -5.15 -6.82
CA TRP A 26 5.47 -3.69 -6.96
C TRP A 26 6.75 -2.98 -6.56
N GLY A 27 7.49 -3.55 -5.60
CA GLY A 27 8.74 -3.01 -5.08
C GLY A 27 9.98 -3.48 -5.85
N ARG A 28 9.79 -4.30 -6.88
CA ARG A 28 10.85 -4.76 -7.79
C ARG A 28 10.56 -4.28 -9.20
N THR A 29 10.04 -5.14 -10.05
CA THR A 29 9.71 -4.82 -11.44
C THR A 29 8.65 -3.72 -11.55
N GLY A 30 7.68 -3.67 -10.65
CA GLY A 30 6.65 -2.64 -10.62
C GLY A 30 7.13 -1.25 -10.21
N VAL A 31 8.37 -1.08 -9.71
CA VAL A 31 8.86 0.26 -9.33
C VAL A 31 8.89 1.19 -10.53
N THR A 32 9.46 0.72 -11.65
CA THR A 32 9.67 1.53 -12.86
C THR A 32 8.52 1.46 -13.85
N HIS A 33 7.63 0.47 -13.73
CA HIS A 33 6.57 0.22 -14.71
C HIS A 33 5.19 0.67 -14.25
N ASP A 34 4.94 0.66 -12.95
CA ASP A 34 3.62 0.94 -12.38
C ASP A 34 3.66 2.18 -11.47
N ASN A 35 2.65 3.01 -11.55
CA ASN A 35 2.53 4.19 -10.70
C ASN A 35 1.52 4.00 -9.56
N CYS A 36 1.17 5.10 -8.87
CA CYS A 36 0.21 5.09 -7.76
C CYS A 36 -1.20 4.63 -8.19
N TYR A 37 -1.62 4.95 -9.41
CA TYR A 37 -2.92 4.57 -9.97
C TYR A 37 -2.97 3.06 -10.21
N ASP A 38 -1.95 2.50 -10.85
CA ASP A 38 -1.84 1.05 -11.08
C ASP A 38 -1.83 0.27 -9.78
N TYR A 39 -0.99 0.72 -8.85
CA TYR A 39 -0.89 0.09 -7.54
C TYR A 39 -2.22 0.10 -6.78
N ALA A 40 -2.87 1.26 -6.69
CA ALA A 40 -4.11 1.40 -5.94
C ALA A 40 -5.23 0.52 -6.52
N PHE A 41 -5.31 0.40 -7.83
CA PHE A 41 -6.33 -0.39 -8.52
C PHE A 41 -5.95 -1.88 -8.68
N GLY A 42 -4.71 -2.25 -8.37
CA GLY A 42 -4.24 -3.64 -8.49
C GLY A 42 -3.98 -4.09 -9.93
N SER A 43 -3.69 -3.16 -10.83
CA SER A 43 -3.41 -3.39 -12.25
C SER A 43 -1.90 -3.43 -12.50
N PHE A 44 -1.27 -4.54 -12.17
CA PHE A 44 0.16 -4.73 -12.32
C PHE A 44 0.56 -4.93 -13.80
N SER A 45 1.67 -4.31 -14.20
CA SER A 45 2.33 -4.56 -15.48
C SER A 45 3.84 -4.55 -15.30
N ASN A 46 4.53 -5.55 -15.83
CA ASN A 46 6.00 -5.64 -15.79
C ASN A 46 6.68 -5.12 -17.07
N ASN A 47 5.92 -4.63 -18.01
CA ASN A 47 6.42 -4.17 -19.33
C ASN A 47 5.85 -2.80 -19.76
N ARG A 48 5.28 -2.04 -18.85
CA ARG A 48 4.72 -0.74 -19.19
C ARG A 48 5.80 0.28 -19.44
N VAL A 49 5.72 0.95 -20.58
CA VAL A 49 6.68 2.00 -20.97
C VAL A 49 6.20 3.39 -20.54
N THR A 50 4.89 3.60 -20.46
CA THR A 50 4.29 4.90 -20.15
C THR A 50 3.53 4.89 -18.85
N LYS A 51 3.58 6.01 -18.12
CA LYS A 51 2.82 6.23 -16.89
C LYS A 51 1.32 6.14 -17.15
N SER A 52 0.63 5.30 -16.39
CA SER A 52 -0.85 5.23 -16.45
C SER A 52 -1.48 6.50 -15.95
N VAL A 53 -2.47 6.97 -16.66
CA VAL A 53 -3.31 8.10 -16.25
C VAL A 53 -4.78 7.71 -16.32
N PRO A 54 -5.63 8.23 -15.44
CA PRO A 54 -7.08 8.00 -15.53
C PRO A 54 -7.64 8.42 -16.90
N GLY A 55 -8.46 7.56 -17.50
CA GLY A 55 -9.05 7.77 -18.82
C GLY A 55 -8.28 7.14 -19.99
N ALA A 56 -7.03 6.72 -19.77
CA ALA A 56 -6.18 6.22 -20.85
C ALA A 56 -6.69 4.92 -21.49
N SER A 57 -7.42 4.08 -20.76
CA SER A 57 -8.01 2.86 -21.32
C SER A 57 -9.15 3.14 -22.33
N LYS A 58 -9.68 4.37 -22.34
CA LYS A 58 -10.71 4.87 -23.27
C LYS A 58 -10.14 5.89 -24.26
N ASN A 59 -8.82 5.97 -24.40
CA ASN A 59 -8.13 6.92 -25.28
C ASN A 59 -8.48 8.39 -24.98
N ILE A 60 -8.88 8.71 -23.75
CA ILE A 60 -9.11 10.08 -23.34
C ILE A 60 -7.76 10.76 -23.23
N SER A 61 -7.52 11.74 -24.11
CA SER A 61 -6.22 12.40 -24.24
C SER A 61 -5.64 12.88 -22.89
N SER A 62 -4.36 12.62 -22.68
CA SER A 62 -3.60 13.16 -21.55
C SER A 62 -3.28 14.65 -21.71
N ASN A 63 -3.41 15.21 -22.93
CA ASN A 63 -3.20 16.63 -23.21
C ASN A 63 -4.27 17.52 -22.55
N ASN A 64 -5.43 16.95 -22.27
CA ASN A 64 -6.45 17.63 -21.48
C ASN A 64 -6.13 17.47 -20.00
N LEU A 65 -5.69 18.54 -19.34
CA LEU A 65 -5.28 18.56 -17.92
C LEU A 65 -6.37 18.24 -16.91
N THR A 66 -7.58 17.89 -17.36
CA THR A 66 -8.70 17.51 -16.48
C THR A 66 -8.40 16.29 -15.60
N PHE A 67 -7.42 15.45 -15.96
CA PHE A 67 -6.98 14.37 -15.07
C PHE A 67 -6.28 14.86 -13.78
N ARG A 68 -6.01 16.14 -13.67
CA ARG A 68 -5.43 16.80 -12.48
C ARG A 68 -6.46 17.53 -11.62
N THR A 69 -7.70 17.59 -12.07
CA THR A 69 -8.83 18.11 -11.30
C THR A 69 -9.65 16.99 -10.69
N CYS A 70 -10.28 17.23 -9.55
CA CYS A 70 -11.13 16.22 -8.91
C CYS A 70 -12.26 15.71 -9.84
N ASP A 71 -12.99 16.62 -10.47
CA ASP A 71 -14.11 16.25 -11.36
C ASP A 71 -13.64 15.49 -12.59
N GLY A 72 -12.54 15.95 -13.18
CA GLY A 72 -11.92 15.27 -14.32
C GLY A 72 -11.46 13.86 -13.99
N ILE A 73 -10.81 13.67 -12.83
CA ILE A 73 -10.36 12.36 -12.36
C ILE A 73 -11.57 11.43 -12.14
N VAL A 74 -12.62 11.89 -11.48
CA VAL A 74 -13.80 11.06 -11.21
C VAL A 74 -14.40 10.53 -12.51
N LYS A 75 -14.63 11.41 -13.50
CA LYS A 75 -15.17 11.04 -14.80
C LYS A 75 -14.30 10.01 -15.52
N ARG A 76 -12.99 10.24 -15.53
CA ARG A 76 -12.02 9.37 -16.23
C ARG A 76 -11.89 7.98 -15.62
N VAL A 77 -11.81 7.90 -14.28
CA VAL A 77 -11.71 6.62 -13.57
C VAL A 77 -12.95 5.76 -13.78
N LEU A 78 -14.13 6.36 -13.73
CA LEU A 78 -15.38 5.63 -13.99
C LEU A 78 -15.49 5.18 -15.46
N ALA A 79 -15.00 5.98 -16.39
CA ALA A 79 -14.95 5.62 -17.80
C ALA A 79 -14.00 4.46 -18.10
N ASP A 80 -12.85 4.39 -17.41
CA ASP A 80 -11.86 3.32 -17.59
C ASP A 80 -12.44 1.93 -17.28
N ASN A 81 -13.27 1.83 -16.26
CA ASN A 81 -13.75 0.55 -15.73
C ASN A 81 -15.24 0.55 -15.41
N PRO A 82 -16.13 0.68 -16.43
CA PRO A 82 -17.55 0.68 -16.23
C PRO A 82 -18.02 -0.63 -15.59
N GLY A 83 -18.91 -0.54 -14.62
CA GLY A 83 -19.43 -1.69 -13.87
C GLY A 83 -18.46 -2.35 -12.89
N LYS A 84 -17.20 -1.90 -12.82
CA LYS A 84 -16.14 -2.48 -11.94
C LYS A 84 -15.60 -1.49 -10.92
N VAL A 85 -15.79 -0.20 -11.17
CA VAL A 85 -15.40 0.89 -10.26
C VAL A 85 -16.60 1.79 -10.07
N PHE A 86 -16.89 2.13 -8.80
CA PHE A 86 -18.02 2.99 -8.46
C PHE A 86 -17.58 4.05 -7.47
N HIS A 87 -18.02 5.27 -7.70
CA HIS A 87 -17.83 6.37 -6.76
C HIS A 87 -18.60 6.11 -5.46
N MET A 88 -17.97 6.36 -4.33
CA MET A 88 -18.59 6.24 -3.01
C MET A 88 -19.03 7.62 -2.52
N LYS A 89 -20.35 7.86 -2.43
CA LYS A 89 -20.88 9.10 -1.86
C LYS A 89 -20.45 9.31 -0.40
N ASN A 90 -20.37 8.22 0.38
CA ASN A 90 -19.89 8.24 1.75
C ASN A 90 -18.54 7.50 1.84
N PRO A 91 -17.40 8.22 1.97
CA PRO A 91 -16.08 7.61 2.13
C PRO A 91 -15.93 6.78 3.42
N ASN A 92 -16.76 7.03 4.44
CA ASN A 92 -16.76 6.28 5.69
C ASN A 92 -17.54 4.97 5.61
N ALA A 93 -18.37 4.78 4.58
CA ALA A 93 -19.12 3.55 4.41
C ALA A 93 -18.18 2.37 4.11
N ARG A 94 -18.65 1.16 4.41
CA ARG A 94 -18.03 -0.09 3.97
C ARG A 94 -18.19 -0.22 2.44
N ALA A 95 -17.15 -0.64 1.73
CA ALA A 95 -17.33 -1.11 0.35
C ALA A 95 -18.14 -2.42 0.35
N ARG A 96 -18.87 -2.68 -0.72
CA ARG A 96 -19.65 -3.91 -0.85
C ARG A 96 -18.77 -5.16 -0.93
N PRO A 97 -19.26 -6.36 -0.62
CA PRO A 97 -18.53 -7.61 -0.79
C PRO A 97 -17.99 -7.74 -2.23
N GLY A 98 -16.78 -8.29 -2.39
CA GLY A 98 -16.08 -8.39 -3.67
C GLY A 98 -15.34 -7.11 -4.11
N PHE A 99 -15.49 -6.01 -3.36
CA PHE A 99 -14.87 -4.72 -3.65
C PHE A 99 -13.99 -4.26 -2.49
N PHE A 100 -12.93 -3.53 -2.81
CA PHE A 100 -12.08 -2.83 -1.83
C PHE A 100 -12.14 -1.32 -2.06
N LYS A 101 -11.68 -0.56 -1.06
CA LYS A 101 -11.77 0.90 -1.08
C LYS A 101 -10.48 1.53 -1.57
N VAL A 102 -10.60 2.54 -2.43
CA VAL A 102 -9.51 3.38 -2.93
C VAL A 102 -9.86 4.85 -2.71
N MET A 103 -8.88 5.69 -2.39
CA MET A 103 -9.04 7.14 -2.26
C MET A 103 -8.10 7.89 -3.18
N CYS A 104 -8.61 8.98 -3.78
CA CYS A 104 -7.86 9.89 -4.64
C CYS A 104 -7.68 11.25 -4.01
N PHE A 105 -6.49 11.80 -4.20
CA PHE A 105 -6.11 13.16 -3.83
C PHE A 105 -5.41 13.82 -5.00
N VAL A 106 -5.53 15.14 -5.09
CA VAL A 106 -4.76 15.96 -6.02
C VAL A 106 -3.86 16.92 -5.27
N ALA A 107 -2.77 17.31 -5.92
CA ALA A 107 -1.81 18.26 -5.42
C ALA A 107 -2.11 19.65 -5.99
N PRO A 108 -2.69 20.59 -5.22
CA PRO A 108 -2.86 21.97 -5.65
C PRO A 108 -1.53 22.74 -5.67
N SER A 109 -0.48 22.22 -5.02
CA SER A 109 0.85 22.81 -4.94
C SER A 109 1.96 21.77 -4.91
N ASN A 110 3.18 22.20 -5.20
CA ASN A 110 4.40 21.40 -5.14
C ASN A 110 5.62 22.29 -4.86
N ASP A 111 6.78 21.68 -4.59
CA ASP A 111 8.04 22.38 -4.34
C ASP A 111 8.80 22.76 -5.62
N PHE A 112 8.27 22.46 -6.80
CA PHE A 112 8.97 22.65 -8.07
C PHE A 112 8.54 23.90 -8.85
N GLY A 113 7.67 24.72 -8.27
CA GLY A 113 7.15 25.94 -8.91
C GLY A 113 6.20 25.71 -10.08
N ASN A 114 5.85 24.46 -10.39
CA ASN A 114 4.95 24.12 -11.48
C ASN A 114 3.48 24.19 -11.01
N SER A 115 2.68 25.00 -11.69
CA SER A 115 1.23 25.12 -11.44
C SER A 115 0.42 23.91 -11.89
N THR A 116 1.04 22.96 -12.59
CA THR A 116 0.36 21.77 -13.08
C THR A 116 0.25 20.71 -11.99
N GLY A 117 -0.92 20.58 -11.38
CA GLY A 117 -1.20 19.59 -10.33
C GLY A 117 -0.86 18.15 -10.72
N ASP A 118 -0.76 17.30 -9.72
CA ASP A 118 -0.61 15.84 -9.86
C ASP A 118 -1.69 15.14 -9.03
N PHE A 119 -1.86 13.84 -9.22
CA PHE A 119 -2.79 13.01 -8.46
C PHE A 119 -2.05 11.94 -7.69
N HIS A 120 -2.68 11.47 -6.60
CA HIS A 120 -2.16 10.37 -5.82
C HIS A 120 -3.27 9.46 -5.29
N TRP A 121 -2.95 8.17 -5.17
CA TRP A 121 -3.91 7.14 -4.86
C TRP A 121 -3.51 6.33 -3.64
N TYR A 122 -4.49 6.05 -2.80
CA TYR A 122 -4.36 5.20 -1.62
C TYR A 122 -5.35 4.06 -1.69
N VAL A 123 -4.95 2.87 -1.24
CA VAL A 123 -5.79 1.68 -1.22
C VAL A 123 -5.85 1.08 0.17
N GLN A 124 -7.05 0.67 0.60
CA GLN A 124 -7.25 0.00 1.88
C GLN A 124 -6.77 -1.45 1.80
N MET A 125 -5.96 -1.87 2.78
CA MET A 125 -5.40 -3.21 2.91
C MET A 125 -6.08 -3.98 4.03
N GLY A 126 -6.41 -5.25 3.80
CA GLY A 126 -7.07 -6.13 4.77
C GLY A 126 -6.11 -6.95 5.61
N SER A 127 -4.90 -7.14 5.11
CA SER A 127 -3.84 -7.89 5.79
C SER A 127 -2.46 -7.40 5.36
N VAL A 128 -1.45 -7.75 6.15
CA VAL A 128 -0.05 -7.44 5.88
C VAL A 128 0.75 -8.74 5.85
N ARG A 129 1.62 -8.86 4.85
CA ARG A 129 2.70 -9.84 4.82
C ARG A 129 4.01 -9.12 5.12
N TYR A 130 4.62 -9.47 6.23
CA TYR A 130 5.79 -8.80 6.76
C TYR A 130 6.93 -9.77 7.04
N LYS A 131 8.14 -9.47 6.58
CA LYS A 131 9.36 -10.21 6.93
C LYS A 131 10.01 -9.52 8.11
N THR A 132 10.13 -10.24 9.22
CA THR A 132 10.75 -9.73 10.44
C THR A 132 12.22 -9.40 10.23
N VAL A 133 12.68 -8.35 10.92
CA VAL A 133 14.07 -7.89 10.91
C VAL A 133 14.66 -7.88 12.32
N PRO A 134 15.99 -7.80 12.47
CA PRO A 134 16.62 -7.66 13.77
C PRO A 134 16.05 -6.47 14.55
N GLY A 135 15.68 -6.71 15.81
CA GLY A 135 15.11 -5.69 16.70
C GLY A 135 13.57 -5.63 16.69
N ASP A 136 12.89 -6.35 15.81
CA ASP A 136 11.43 -6.44 15.85
C ASP A 136 10.94 -7.12 17.13
N THR A 137 9.90 -6.53 17.72
CA THR A 137 9.17 -7.10 18.86
C THR A 137 7.69 -7.23 18.53
N VAL A 138 7.00 -8.11 19.23
CA VAL A 138 5.54 -8.28 19.10
C VAL A 138 4.82 -6.95 19.34
N GLU A 139 5.19 -6.26 20.39
CA GLU A 139 4.58 -5.00 20.81
C GLU A 139 4.92 -3.86 19.85
N GLY A 140 6.18 -3.82 19.36
CA GLY A 140 6.62 -2.86 18.35
C GLY A 140 5.85 -2.99 17.02
N LEU A 141 5.69 -4.22 16.54
CA LEU A 141 4.90 -4.46 15.32
C LEU A 141 3.40 -4.22 15.55
N ALA A 142 2.87 -4.59 16.72
CA ALA A 142 1.47 -4.32 17.06
C ALA A 142 1.15 -2.82 17.03
N LYS A 143 2.01 -2.00 17.63
CA LYS A 143 1.91 -0.53 17.60
C LYS A 143 2.03 0.01 16.17
N LEU A 144 3.03 -0.47 15.43
CA LEU A 144 3.32 -0.02 14.08
C LEU A 144 2.14 -0.29 13.12
N PHE A 145 1.57 -1.49 13.18
CA PHE A 145 0.49 -1.92 12.28
C PHE A 145 -0.91 -1.67 12.85
N HIS A 146 -1.02 -1.00 13.99
CA HIS A 146 -2.28 -0.70 14.67
C HIS A 146 -3.15 -1.94 14.91
N VAL A 147 -2.54 -3.03 15.32
CA VAL A 147 -3.21 -4.29 15.68
C VAL A 147 -2.93 -4.65 17.14
N ARG A 148 -3.69 -5.58 17.69
CA ARG A 148 -3.43 -6.09 19.05
C ARG A 148 -2.19 -7.00 19.04
N SER A 149 -1.40 -6.98 20.11
CA SER A 149 -0.23 -7.86 20.27
C SER A 149 -0.56 -9.34 20.08
N ALA A 150 -1.75 -9.78 20.50
CA ALA A 150 -2.25 -11.14 20.28
C ALA A 150 -2.29 -11.53 18.80
N VAL A 151 -2.59 -10.60 17.88
CA VAL A 151 -2.60 -10.83 16.43
C VAL A 151 -1.21 -11.13 15.92
N ILE A 152 -0.20 -10.39 16.38
CA ILE A 152 1.20 -10.62 16.00
C ILE A 152 1.71 -11.93 16.60
N ARG A 153 1.40 -12.24 17.88
CA ARG A 153 1.74 -13.52 18.52
C ARG A 153 1.16 -14.71 17.77
N ALA A 154 -0.11 -14.64 17.39
CA ALA A 154 -0.76 -15.69 16.61
C ALA A 154 -0.12 -15.87 15.24
N ALA A 155 0.24 -14.78 14.56
CA ALA A 155 0.97 -14.85 13.29
C ALA A 155 2.36 -15.47 13.45
N ALA A 156 3.11 -15.09 14.49
CA ALA A 156 4.41 -15.66 14.79
C ALA A 156 4.33 -17.17 15.14
N ALA A 157 3.32 -17.60 15.86
CA ALA A 157 3.10 -19.00 16.19
C ALA A 157 2.83 -19.89 14.97
N ARG A 158 2.10 -19.36 13.97
CA ARG A 158 1.81 -20.09 12.73
C ARG A 158 3.03 -20.30 11.84
N THR A 159 4.07 -19.49 11.99
CA THR A 159 5.29 -19.53 11.17
C THR A 159 6.41 -20.38 11.78
N ARG A 160 6.10 -21.31 12.70
CA ARG A 160 7.07 -22.19 13.36
C ARG A 160 7.76 -23.20 12.44
N ARG A 161 7.22 -23.45 11.26
CA ARG A 161 7.89 -24.32 10.27
C ARG A 161 9.07 -23.57 9.67
N PRO A 162 10.28 -24.19 9.65
CA PRO A 162 11.42 -23.63 8.93
C PRO A 162 11.02 -23.45 7.46
N LEU A 163 11.33 -22.29 6.88
CA LEU A 163 11.24 -22.14 5.43
C LEU A 163 12.37 -22.99 4.85
N THR A 164 12.05 -23.91 3.97
CA THR A 164 13.06 -24.54 3.10
C THR A 164 13.56 -23.48 2.14
N ASN A 165 14.87 -23.42 1.95
CA ASN A 165 15.48 -22.65 0.88
C ASN A 165 15.01 -23.23 -0.46
N SER A 166 15.15 -22.47 -1.55
CA SER A 166 14.83 -22.93 -2.92
C SER A 166 15.52 -24.23 -3.33
N ASP A 167 16.53 -24.67 -2.59
CA ASP A 167 17.33 -25.87 -2.74
C ASP A 167 16.95 -26.99 -1.74
N GLY A 168 15.81 -26.89 -1.06
CA GLY A 168 15.32 -27.91 -0.13
C GLY A 168 16.07 -28.00 1.21
N LYS A 169 17.07 -27.16 1.44
CA LYS A 169 17.83 -27.13 2.70
C LYS A 169 17.02 -26.43 3.80
N ILE A 170 16.85 -27.11 4.91
CA ILE A 170 16.26 -26.54 6.13
C ILE A 170 17.23 -25.49 6.67
N ALA A 171 16.78 -24.24 6.77
CA ALA A 171 17.56 -23.22 7.47
C ALA A 171 17.62 -23.60 8.95
N THR A 172 18.76 -24.12 9.39
CA THR A 172 19.03 -24.41 10.80
C THR A 172 19.06 -23.08 11.55
N ASN A 173 18.04 -22.85 12.39
CA ASN A 173 18.05 -21.78 13.35
C ASN A 173 19.16 -22.08 14.36
N ASN A 174 20.22 -21.29 14.34
CA ASN A 174 21.21 -21.33 15.43
C ASN A 174 20.55 -20.73 16.69
N THR A 175 19.84 -21.59 17.44
CA THR A 175 19.04 -21.21 18.61
C THR A 175 19.85 -21.03 19.89
N ASN A 176 21.19 -21.19 19.83
CA ASN A 176 22.05 -21.16 21.01
C ASN A 176 22.46 -19.77 21.51
N VAL A 177 21.95 -18.70 20.91
CA VAL A 177 22.17 -17.36 21.44
C VAL A 177 21.14 -17.06 22.52
N LYS A 178 21.50 -17.29 23.78
CA LYS A 178 20.76 -16.76 24.94
C LYS A 178 20.69 -15.24 24.81
N ARG A 179 19.53 -14.71 24.43
CA ARG A 179 19.31 -13.28 24.34
C ARG A 179 18.85 -12.76 25.69
N PRO A 180 19.43 -11.67 26.20
CA PRO A 180 18.94 -11.08 27.42
C PRO A 180 17.51 -10.64 27.25
N ALA A 181 16.66 -10.95 28.22
CA ALA A 181 15.28 -10.45 28.27
C ALA A 181 15.33 -8.92 28.38
N THR A 182 15.06 -8.23 27.29
CA THR A 182 14.87 -6.78 27.35
C THR A 182 13.46 -6.49 27.83
N LYS A 183 13.34 -5.54 28.77
CA LYS A 183 12.05 -5.08 29.35
C LYS A 183 11.06 -4.49 28.29
N VAL A 184 11.41 -4.46 27.02
CA VAL A 184 10.69 -3.77 25.95
C VAL A 184 10.16 -4.78 24.91
N GLY A 185 9.28 -5.67 25.33
CA GLY A 185 8.47 -6.52 24.45
C GLY A 185 9.12 -7.86 24.05
N THR A 186 8.28 -8.78 23.56
CA THR A 186 8.68 -10.12 23.11
C THR A 186 9.39 -10.04 21.76
N ARG A 187 10.68 -10.38 21.71
CA ARG A 187 11.47 -10.36 20.47
C ARG A 187 11.00 -11.40 19.47
N LEU A 188 11.02 -11.03 18.22
CA LEU A 188 10.72 -11.91 17.09
C LEU A 188 12.00 -12.37 16.41
N THR A 189 12.01 -13.62 15.95
CA THR A 189 13.13 -14.15 15.16
C THR A 189 13.20 -13.45 13.82
N PRO A 190 14.34 -12.86 13.43
CA PRO A 190 14.50 -12.22 12.14
C PRO A 190 14.31 -13.19 10.96
N GLY A 191 13.87 -12.66 9.82
CA GLY A 191 13.71 -13.42 8.58
C GLY A 191 12.38 -14.20 8.47
N ARG A 192 11.57 -14.24 9.53
CA ARG A 192 10.25 -14.88 9.46
C ARG A 192 9.24 -14.04 8.69
N ILE A 193 8.38 -14.72 7.96
CA ILE A 193 7.29 -14.07 7.25
C ILE A 193 6.03 -14.19 8.10
N LEU A 194 5.61 -13.06 8.65
CA LEU A 194 4.36 -12.95 9.37
C LEU A 194 3.25 -12.54 8.38
N ARG A 195 2.11 -13.19 8.48
CA ARG A 195 0.88 -12.81 7.78
C ARG A 195 -0.22 -12.61 8.79
N PHE A 196 -0.76 -11.41 8.85
CA PHE A 196 -1.77 -11.05 9.85
C PHE A 196 -2.79 -10.06 9.29
N PRO A 197 -4.05 -10.09 9.82
CA PRO A 197 -5.05 -9.12 9.47
C PRO A 197 -4.63 -7.74 9.96
N ALA A 198 -4.88 -6.73 9.12
CA ALA A 198 -4.68 -5.34 9.46
C ALA A 198 -5.74 -4.49 8.78
N ASN A 199 -5.81 -3.20 9.13
CA ASN A 199 -6.69 -2.23 8.49
C ASN A 199 -5.90 -0.94 8.26
N LEU A 200 -5.07 -0.96 7.25
CA LEU A 200 -4.15 0.10 6.90
C LEU A 200 -4.36 0.55 5.47
N TRP A 201 -3.76 1.68 5.14
CA TRP A 201 -3.76 2.17 3.78
C TRP A 201 -2.35 2.19 3.22
N ALA A 202 -2.25 1.76 1.97
CA ALA A 202 -1.00 1.73 1.23
C ALA A 202 -1.07 2.62 0.00
N HIS A 203 0.09 3.07 -0.44
CA HIS A 203 0.26 3.81 -1.67
C HIS A 203 1.62 3.51 -2.30
N LYS A 204 1.86 4.03 -3.50
CA LYS A 204 3.14 3.94 -4.20
C LYS A 204 3.47 5.30 -4.82
N GLN A 205 4.68 5.82 -4.59
CA GLN A 205 5.08 7.14 -5.11
C GLN A 205 5.55 7.03 -6.56
N GLY A 206 4.63 7.14 -7.50
CA GLY A 206 4.94 7.12 -8.92
C GLY A 206 5.87 5.96 -9.29
N HIS A 207 6.95 6.26 -10.00
CA HIS A 207 8.04 5.33 -10.33
C HIS A 207 9.22 5.42 -9.34
N ALA A 208 9.09 6.20 -8.26
CA ALA A 208 10.21 6.45 -7.33
C ALA A 208 10.29 5.45 -6.17
N SER A 209 9.21 4.74 -5.85
CA SER A 209 9.22 3.82 -4.72
C SER A 209 8.43 2.54 -4.99
N GLY A 210 8.70 1.50 -4.19
CA GLY A 210 7.76 0.41 -3.98
C GLY A 210 6.57 0.85 -3.11
N PRO A 211 5.68 -0.10 -2.73
CA PRO A 211 4.53 0.19 -1.89
C PRO A 211 4.93 0.71 -0.50
N LEU A 212 4.23 1.70 0.00
CA LEU A 212 4.42 2.31 1.30
C LEU A 212 3.14 2.20 2.13
N LEU A 213 3.31 1.96 3.45
CA LEU A 213 2.24 2.01 4.46
C LEU A 213 2.31 3.29 5.31
N ILE A 214 3.24 4.19 4.99
CA ILE A 214 3.55 5.37 5.79
C ILE A 214 3.25 6.65 5.01
N ASP A 215 2.89 7.69 5.72
CA ASP A 215 2.70 9.03 5.20
C ASP A 215 4.03 9.82 5.12
N ALA A 216 3.97 11.08 4.68
CA ALA A 216 5.13 11.95 4.53
C ALA A 216 5.85 12.26 5.85
N SER A 217 5.25 12.00 7.02
CA SER A 217 5.89 12.09 8.34
C SER A 217 6.40 10.75 8.86
N GLY A 218 6.33 9.68 8.07
CA GLY A 218 6.78 8.34 8.44
C GLY A 218 5.80 7.58 9.35
N LYS A 219 4.57 8.06 9.51
CA LYS A 219 3.53 7.41 10.32
C LYS A 219 2.69 6.47 9.47
N THR A 220 2.31 5.33 10.04
CA THR A 220 1.43 4.35 9.38
C THR A 220 0.06 4.96 9.08
N ILE A 221 -0.45 4.74 7.88
CA ILE A 221 -1.69 5.35 7.41
C ILE A 221 -2.88 4.48 7.79
N VAL A 222 -3.74 4.98 8.67
CA VAL A 222 -5.02 4.36 9.07
C VAL A 222 -6.24 5.00 8.41
N ASP A 223 -6.13 6.27 8.04
CA ASP A 223 -7.06 7.01 7.17
C ASP A 223 -6.25 8.04 6.36
N PRO A 224 -6.20 7.92 5.02
CA PRO A 224 -5.43 8.84 4.19
C PRO A 224 -5.83 10.31 4.37
N ARG A 225 -7.09 10.59 4.70
CA ARG A 225 -7.58 11.96 4.91
C ARG A 225 -7.01 12.62 6.17
N LYS A 226 -6.50 11.81 7.11
CA LYS A 226 -5.88 12.24 8.39
C LYS A 226 -4.37 12.14 8.39
N SER A 227 -3.75 11.67 7.29
CA SER A 227 -2.31 11.50 7.16
C SER A 227 -1.63 12.75 6.58
N ASN A 228 -0.33 12.89 6.79
CA ASN A 228 0.47 13.91 6.15
C ASN A 228 0.74 13.51 4.69
N ARG A 229 0.26 14.30 3.74
CA ARG A 229 0.41 14.07 2.29
C ARG A 229 1.25 15.15 1.60
N LYS A 230 1.98 15.97 2.38
CA LYS A 230 2.92 16.98 1.86
C LYS A 230 4.29 16.33 1.76
N TRP A 231 4.65 15.90 0.59
CA TRP A 231 5.97 15.31 0.33
C TRP A 231 6.96 16.43 -0.01
N HIS A 232 8.13 16.43 0.66
CA HIS A 232 9.20 17.39 0.45
C HIS A 232 10.51 16.68 0.10
N PRO A 233 11.08 17.06 -1.05
CA PRO A 233 10.59 17.79 -2.20
C PRO A 233 9.54 16.97 -2.94
N GLY A 234 8.48 17.61 -3.36
CA GLY A 234 7.47 16.88 -4.08
C GLY A 234 6.15 17.58 -4.20
N PHE A 235 5.15 16.78 -4.49
CA PHE A 235 3.78 17.22 -4.61
C PHE A 235 3.03 17.15 -3.28
N HIS A 236 2.21 18.16 -3.02
CA HIS A 236 1.40 18.26 -1.81
C HIS A 236 -0.04 17.81 -2.10
N TYR A 237 -0.32 16.51 -1.97
CA TYR A 237 -1.62 15.91 -2.27
C TYR A 237 -2.66 16.20 -1.18
N THR A 238 -2.94 17.46 -0.94
CA THR A 238 -3.78 17.91 0.19
C THR A 238 -5.27 17.91 -0.11
N LYS A 239 -5.67 18.01 -1.39
CA LYS A 239 -7.08 18.07 -1.78
C LYS A 239 -7.64 16.66 -1.99
N PHE A 240 -8.55 16.22 -1.11
CA PHE A 240 -9.30 14.99 -1.28
C PHE A 240 -10.30 15.14 -2.42
N CYS A 241 -10.33 14.18 -3.34
CA CYS A 241 -11.23 14.19 -4.50
C CYS A 241 -12.39 13.23 -4.33
N ALA A 242 -12.09 11.95 -4.09
CA ALA A 242 -13.11 10.92 -4.08
C ALA A 242 -12.65 9.65 -3.38
N ALA A 243 -13.62 8.86 -2.92
CA ALA A 243 -13.44 7.46 -2.59
C ALA A 243 -14.17 6.59 -3.62
N TYR A 244 -13.59 5.43 -3.90
CA TYR A 244 -14.13 4.46 -4.83
C TYR A 244 -14.19 3.08 -4.18
N GLN A 245 -15.19 2.31 -4.58
CA GLN A 245 -15.18 0.87 -4.41
C GLN A 245 -14.77 0.23 -5.74
N VAL A 246 -13.75 -0.61 -5.68
CA VAL A 246 -13.06 -1.20 -6.83
C VAL A 246 -13.21 -2.71 -6.77
N GLN A 247 -13.72 -3.33 -7.84
CA GLN A 247 -13.90 -4.77 -7.92
C GLN A 247 -12.55 -5.48 -7.90
N ARG A 248 -12.41 -6.44 -7.00
CA ARG A 248 -11.17 -7.19 -6.83
C ARG A 248 -10.85 -8.03 -8.07
N GLY A 249 -9.63 -7.84 -8.62
CA GLY A 249 -9.10 -8.67 -9.72
C GLY A 249 -9.69 -8.40 -11.10
N ALA A 250 -10.54 -7.38 -11.26
CA ALA A 250 -11.25 -7.16 -12.52
C ALA A 250 -10.94 -5.81 -13.20
N VAL A 251 -10.08 -4.99 -12.59
CA VAL A 251 -9.85 -3.60 -13.02
C VAL A 251 -8.54 -3.47 -13.80
N ARG A 252 -8.54 -2.61 -14.81
CA ARG A 252 -7.38 -2.24 -15.62
C ARG A 252 -7.15 -0.74 -15.53
N THR A 253 -5.88 -0.34 -15.61
CA THR A 253 -5.46 1.05 -15.68
C THR A 253 -4.62 1.30 -16.93
N GLY A 254 -4.77 2.48 -17.52
CA GLY A 254 -3.99 2.89 -18.69
C GLY A 254 -4.19 2.05 -19.95
N ASN A 255 -3.28 2.19 -20.91
CA ASN A 255 -3.27 1.48 -22.20
C ASN A 255 -2.91 0.00 -22.07
N ASN A 256 -2.83 -0.53 -20.88
CA ASN A 256 -2.46 -1.92 -20.66
C ASN A 256 -3.62 -2.86 -21.02
N ARG A 257 -3.75 -3.19 -22.30
CA ARG A 257 -4.69 -4.20 -22.79
C ARG A 257 -4.44 -5.58 -22.17
N ASN A 258 -3.21 -5.82 -21.68
CA ASN A 258 -2.75 -7.09 -21.12
C ASN A 258 -2.51 -7.04 -19.61
N GLY A 259 -2.98 -6.01 -18.91
CA GLY A 259 -2.85 -5.89 -17.45
C GLY A 259 -3.45 -7.11 -16.75
N ASN A 260 -2.57 -8.04 -16.36
CA ASN A 260 -2.96 -9.14 -15.50
C ASN A 260 -3.29 -8.58 -14.12
N ALA A 261 -4.52 -8.79 -13.67
CA ALA A 261 -4.82 -8.63 -12.26
C ALA A 261 -3.79 -9.44 -11.46
N VAL A 262 -3.15 -8.83 -10.46
CA VAL A 262 -2.19 -9.57 -9.63
C VAL A 262 -2.93 -10.72 -8.97
N LYS A 263 -2.84 -11.90 -9.57
CA LYS A 263 -3.19 -13.15 -8.91
C LYS A 263 -2.22 -13.27 -7.74
N ASN A 264 -2.74 -13.50 -6.54
CA ASN A 264 -2.01 -13.60 -5.27
C ASN A 264 -0.53 -13.96 -5.46
N VAL A 265 0.34 -12.96 -5.47
CA VAL A 265 1.77 -13.18 -5.61
C VAL A 265 2.29 -13.61 -4.24
N ASN A 266 2.75 -14.84 -4.16
CA ASN A 266 3.21 -15.46 -2.92
C ASN A 266 4.62 -15.03 -2.48
N SER A 267 5.15 -13.92 -2.99
CA SER A 267 6.49 -13.47 -2.63
C SER A 267 6.53 -12.73 -1.30
N PRO A 268 7.48 -13.08 -0.42
CA PRO A 268 7.61 -12.44 0.88
C PRO A 268 8.19 -11.04 0.77
N LEU A 269 7.73 -10.16 1.65
CA LEU A 269 8.27 -8.82 1.85
C LEU A 269 9.76 -8.87 2.23
N LYS A 270 10.63 -8.24 1.44
CA LYS A 270 12.05 -8.06 1.75
C LYS A 270 12.38 -6.70 2.39
N VAL A 271 11.39 -5.90 2.78
CA VAL A 271 11.64 -4.56 3.28
C VAL A 271 11.24 -4.44 4.72
N SER A 272 12.21 -4.06 5.54
CA SER A 272 11.95 -3.65 6.91
C SER A 272 11.20 -2.33 6.92
N VAL A 273 10.40 -2.10 7.97
CA VAL A 273 9.82 -0.79 8.24
C VAL A 273 10.90 0.29 8.34
N ARG A 274 12.10 -0.05 8.80
CA ARG A 274 13.29 0.80 8.73
C ARG A 274 13.60 1.26 7.31
N ASN A 275 13.48 0.38 6.30
CA ASN A 275 13.68 0.77 4.90
C ASN A 275 12.55 1.62 4.35
N ALA A 276 11.29 1.39 4.77
CA ALA A 276 10.19 2.29 4.44
C ALA A 276 10.38 3.68 5.07
N GLN A 277 10.86 3.73 6.31
CA GLN A 277 11.26 4.97 6.98
C GLN A 277 12.52 5.58 6.36
N ASN A 278 13.48 4.77 5.90
CA ASN A 278 14.68 5.23 5.21
C ASN A 278 14.36 5.72 3.78
N VAL A 279 13.43 5.10 3.07
CA VAL A 279 12.93 5.61 1.78
C VAL A 279 12.22 6.95 2.00
N ALA A 280 11.41 7.09 3.05
CA ALA A 280 10.83 8.38 3.42
C ALA A 280 11.89 9.40 3.82
N ARG A 281 12.96 8.98 4.51
CA ARG A 281 14.11 9.83 4.84
C ARG A 281 14.97 10.15 3.61
N GLN A 282 15.22 9.19 2.71
CA GLN A 282 15.98 9.43 1.48
C GLN A 282 15.22 10.35 0.51
N VAL A 283 13.90 10.17 0.40
CA VAL A 283 13.04 11.12 -0.33
C VAL A 283 13.07 12.52 0.32
N ASN A 284 13.28 12.57 1.65
CA ASN A 284 13.41 13.84 2.39
C ASN A 284 14.86 14.38 2.45
N ASN A 285 15.90 13.53 2.28
CA ASN A 285 17.31 13.92 2.41
C ASN A 285 18.04 14.09 1.06
N SER A 286 17.45 13.72 -0.05
CA SER A 286 18.05 14.00 -1.39
C SER A 286 17.95 15.47 -1.80
N LYS A 287 18.03 16.37 -0.80
CA LYS A 287 17.77 17.80 -0.88
C LYS A 287 18.69 18.71 -0.08
N ARG A 288 19.69 18.15 0.48
CA ARG A 288 20.81 19.02 0.89
C ARG A 288 21.81 19.12 -0.21
#